data_f3c97fcc59da9b12ead2bc665645f5e9
#
_entry.id   f3c97fcc59da9b12ead2bc665645f5e9
#
_cell.length_a   1.000
_cell.length_b   1.000
_cell.length_c   1.000
_cell.angle_alpha   90.00
_cell.angle_beta   90.00
_cell.angle_gamma   90.00
#
_symmetry.space_group_name_H-M   'P 1'
#
loop_
_entity.id
_entity.type
_entity.pdbx_description
1 polymer ?
#
loop_
_entity_poly.entity_id
_entity_poly.type
_entity_poly.pdbx_seq_one_letter_code
_entity_poly.pdbx_strand_id
1 'polypeptide(L)'
;MNITAAMETSKGTINITLYPDQTPVTVASFINLATKNFYDGLNFHRVIPNFMIQGGCPLGSGTGGPGYRFEDEFDPSLKHDVAGKLSMANAGPGTNGSQFFITHGPTPHLDGAHSVFGSVDSAADQDIVDSIAQGDTIVTVTINGDVDALLEAHAERVAEWNQANPG
;
A
#
# COMPACT_ATOMS: atom_id res chain seq x y z
N MET A 1 7.90 -6.30 14.88
CA MET A 1 8.77 -6.21 13.70
C MET A 1 8.80 -4.78 13.18
N ASN A 2 9.95 -4.35 12.67
CA ASN A 2 10.12 -3.03 12.09
C ASN A 2 10.30 -3.17 10.58
N ILE A 3 9.38 -2.60 9.81
CA ILE A 3 9.42 -2.61 8.35
C ILE A 3 9.05 -1.21 7.86
N THR A 4 9.87 -0.67 6.96
CA THR A 4 9.63 0.63 6.33
C THR A 4 9.69 0.49 4.82
N ALA A 5 9.05 1.43 4.13
CA ALA A 5 9.05 1.53 2.67
C ALA A 5 9.52 2.91 2.24
N ALA A 6 10.33 2.97 1.21
CA ALA A 6 10.66 4.19 0.50
C ALA A 6 10.02 4.10 -0.90
N MET A 7 8.97 4.85 -1.12
CA MET A 7 8.27 4.89 -2.40
C MET A 7 8.79 6.08 -3.20
N GLU A 8 9.66 5.80 -4.15
CA GLU A 8 10.18 6.81 -5.07
C GLU A 8 9.17 7.09 -6.16
N THR A 9 8.79 8.35 -6.31
CA THR A 9 7.80 8.78 -7.31
C THR A 9 8.35 9.88 -8.20
N SER A 10 7.62 10.21 -9.26
CA SER A 10 7.97 11.31 -10.15
C SER A 10 7.98 12.69 -9.46
N LYS A 11 7.45 12.80 -8.25
CA LYS A 11 7.45 14.04 -7.45
C LYS A 11 8.42 14.02 -6.26
N GLY A 12 9.05 12.89 -6.00
CA GLY A 12 9.98 12.69 -4.89
C GLY A 12 9.69 11.39 -4.14
N THR A 13 10.43 11.15 -3.06
CA THR A 13 10.33 9.94 -2.27
C THR A 13 9.39 10.12 -1.08
N ILE A 14 8.47 9.17 -0.90
CA ILE A 14 7.57 9.10 0.25
C ILE A 14 8.09 8.00 1.17
N ASN A 15 8.51 8.36 2.37
CA ASN A 15 8.95 7.40 3.38
C ASN A 15 7.77 7.00 4.26
N ILE A 16 7.60 5.70 4.47
CA ILE A 16 6.41 5.11 5.10
C ILE A 16 6.83 4.10 6.14
N THR A 17 6.21 4.13 7.32
CA THR A 17 6.31 3.07 8.31
C THR A 17 5.13 2.13 8.11
N LEU A 18 5.41 0.82 8.01
CA LEU A 18 4.38 -0.22 7.87
C LEU A 18 4.07 -0.83 9.24
N TYR A 19 2.90 -1.48 9.37
CA TYR A 19 2.40 -2.04 10.64
C TYR A 19 2.24 -3.56 10.55
N PRO A 20 3.36 -4.33 10.50
CA PRO A 20 3.30 -5.79 10.33
C PRO A 20 2.69 -6.53 11.53
N ASP A 21 2.73 -5.94 12.73
CA ASP A 21 2.20 -6.60 13.92
C ASP A 21 0.67 -6.56 13.95
N GLN A 22 0.07 -5.46 13.47
CA GLN A 22 -1.38 -5.28 13.44
C GLN A 22 -2.02 -5.80 12.14
N THR A 23 -1.29 -5.72 11.01
CA THR A 23 -1.79 -6.10 9.68
C THR A 23 -0.78 -6.98 8.94
N PRO A 24 -0.48 -8.18 9.49
CA PRO A 24 0.63 -9.00 8.98
C PRO A 24 0.41 -9.50 7.55
N VAL A 25 -0.79 -9.91 7.18
CA VAL A 25 -1.07 -10.42 5.83
C VAL A 25 -1.01 -9.29 4.81
N THR A 26 -1.58 -8.15 5.12
CA THR A 26 -1.58 -6.97 4.26
C THR A 26 -0.15 -6.48 4.00
N VAL A 27 0.65 -6.36 5.05
CA VAL A 27 2.05 -5.94 4.92
C VAL A 27 2.86 -7.00 4.17
N ALA A 28 2.67 -8.29 4.47
CA ALA A 28 3.38 -9.37 3.76
C ALA A 28 3.10 -9.34 2.26
N SER A 29 1.84 -9.15 1.86
CA SER A 29 1.49 -9.03 0.44
C SER A 29 2.15 -7.83 -0.21
N PHE A 30 2.06 -6.67 0.43
CA PHE A 30 2.65 -5.44 -0.10
C PHE A 30 4.17 -5.56 -0.28
N ILE A 31 4.88 -6.04 0.74
CA ILE A 31 6.35 -6.16 0.66
C ILE A 31 6.78 -7.25 -0.32
N ASN A 32 6.03 -8.34 -0.44
CA ASN A 32 6.32 -9.38 -1.41
C ASN A 32 6.20 -8.84 -2.84
N LEU A 33 5.16 -8.09 -3.14
CA LEU A 33 5.01 -7.44 -4.44
C LEU A 33 6.09 -6.39 -4.68
N ALA A 34 6.39 -5.55 -3.70
CA ALA A 34 7.40 -4.51 -3.82
C ALA A 34 8.80 -5.08 -4.10
N THR A 35 9.18 -6.15 -3.39
CA THR A 35 10.49 -6.78 -3.57
C THR A 35 10.63 -7.50 -4.92
N LYS A 36 9.53 -7.80 -5.59
CA LYS A 36 9.48 -8.35 -6.95
C LYS A 36 9.40 -7.26 -8.02
N ASN A 37 9.52 -6.00 -7.64
CA ASN A 37 9.40 -4.84 -8.53
C ASN A 37 8.03 -4.70 -9.19
N PHE A 38 6.98 -5.25 -8.56
CA PHE A 38 5.61 -5.20 -9.10
C PHE A 38 5.11 -3.76 -9.30
N TYR A 39 5.44 -2.86 -8.37
CA TYR A 39 4.97 -1.49 -8.40
C TYR A 39 5.80 -0.57 -9.31
N ASP A 40 6.95 -1.02 -9.81
CA ASP A 40 7.82 -0.19 -10.64
C ASP A 40 7.12 0.23 -11.92
N GLY A 41 7.08 1.52 -12.18
CA GLY A 41 6.49 2.09 -13.39
C GLY A 41 4.97 2.22 -13.37
N LEU A 42 4.29 1.80 -12.30
CA LEU A 42 2.85 1.97 -12.18
C LEU A 42 2.50 3.43 -11.86
N ASN A 43 1.29 3.85 -12.23
CA ASN A 43 0.87 5.23 -12.01
C ASN A 43 -0.14 5.36 -10.87
N PHE A 44 -0.29 6.60 -10.40
CA PHE A 44 -1.40 6.98 -9.54
C PHE A 44 -2.59 7.29 -10.46
N HIS A 45 -3.39 6.26 -10.73
CA HIS A 45 -4.47 6.34 -11.73
C HIS A 45 -5.71 7.10 -11.24
N ARG A 46 -5.79 7.35 -9.93
CA ARG A 46 -6.91 8.08 -9.33
C ARG A 46 -6.39 8.99 -8.24
N VAL A 47 -6.52 10.29 -8.45
CA VAL A 47 -6.14 11.31 -7.46
C VAL A 47 -7.31 12.25 -7.27
N ILE A 48 -7.81 12.33 -6.03
CA ILE A 48 -8.92 13.22 -5.68
C ILE A 48 -8.39 14.24 -4.68
N PRO A 49 -8.30 15.53 -5.05
CA PRO A 49 -7.80 16.57 -4.16
C PRO A 49 -8.54 16.58 -2.83
N ASN A 50 -7.81 16.82 -1.74
CA ASN A 50 -8.33 16.84 -0.38
C ASN A 50 -8.93 15.51 0.10
N PHE A 51 -8.66 14.41 -0.60
CA PHE A 51 -9.11 13.08 -0.23
C PHE A 51 -7.94 12.09 -0.21
N MET A 52 -7.44 11.65 -1.37
CA MET A 52 -6.40 10.63 -1.42
C MET A 52 -5.71 10.56 -2.78
N ILE A 53 -4.55 9.88 -2.81
CA ILE A 53 -3.92 9.40 -4.04
C ILE A 53 -3.99 7.87 -4.07
N GLN A 54 -4.39 7.29 -5.19
CA GLN A 54 -4.55 5.85 -5.35
C GLN A 54 -3.71 5.32 -6.51
N GLY A 55 -3.00 4.23 -6.27
CA GLY A 55 -2.14 3.59 -7.25
C GLY A 55 -2.03 2.10 -7.02
N GLY A 56 -1.10 1.45 -7.73
CA GLY A 56 -0.81 0.04 -7.57
C GLY A 56 -1.63 -0.89 -8.47
N CYS A 57 -2.36 -0.34 -9.45
CA CYS A 57 -3.05 -1.13 -10.46
C CYS A 57 -2.09 -1.45 -11.62
N PRO A 58 -1.80 -2.73 -11.92
CA PRO A 58 -0.89 -3.08 -13.00
C PRO A 58 -1.39 -2.68 -14.39
N LEU A 59 -2.70 -2.48 -14.55
CA LEU A 59 -3.28 -2.02 -15.80
C LEU A 59 -3.43 -0.50 -15.88
N GLY A 60 -3.20 0.22 -14.78
CA GLY A 60 -3.35 1.67 -14.71
C GLY A 60 -4.80 2.17 -14.84
N SER A 61 -5.79 1.28 -14.71
CA SER A 61 -7.20 1.58 -14.95
C SER A 61 -8.07 1.47 -13.69
N GLY A 62 -7.53 0.87 -12.61
CA GLY A 62 -8.30 0.57 -11.40
C GLY A 62 -8.95 -0.81 -11.40
N THR A 63 -8.88 -1.56 -12.51
CA THR A 63 -9.50 -2.87 -12.65
C THR A 63 -8.53 -4.03 -12.50
N GLY A 64 -7.23 -3.77 -12.48
CA GLY A 64 -6.19 -4.80 -12.37
C GLY A 64 -5.78 -5.08 -10.95
N GLY A 65 -5.10 -6.21 -10.76
CA GLY A 65 -4.59 -6.65 -9.47
C GLY A 65 -3.47 -7.66 -9.64
N PRO A 66 -3.00 -8.24 -8.53
CA PRO A 66 -1.85 -9.14 -8.54
C PRO A 66 -2.18 -10.60 -8.92
N GLY A 67 -3.45 -10.89 -9.24
CA GLY A 67 -3.91 -12.24 -9.57
C GLY A 67 -4.45 -13.01 -8.36
N TYR A 68 -4.53 -12.39 -7.20
CA TYR A 68 -5.10 -12.97 -5.99
C TYR A 68 -5.79 -11.90 -5.15
N ARG A 69 -6.57 -12.34 -4.19
CA ARG A 69 -7.24 -11.47 -3.20
C ARG A 69 -6.99 -12.01 -1.81
N PHE A 70 -7.08 -11.15 -0.80
CA PHE A 70 -6.94 -11.56 0.58
C PHE A 70 -7.87 -10.77 1.50
N GLU A 71 -8.01 -11.28 2.73
CA GLU A 71 -8.93 -10.81 3.74
C GLU A 71 -8.57 -9.42 4.29
N ASP A 72 -9.54 -8.71 4.82
CA ASP A 72 -9.33 -7.46 5.53
C ASP A 72 -8.67 -7.69 6.89
N GLU A 73 -7.89 -6.71 7.34
CA GLU A 73 -7.28 -6.70 8.66
C GLU A 73 -7.55 -5.33 9.29
N PHE A 74 -8.65 -5.24 10.03
CA PHE A 74 -9.02 -4.02 10.74
C PHE A 74 -8.53 -4.08 12.17
N ASP A 75 -7.74 -3.08 12.58
CA ASP A 75 -7.26 -2.94 13.95
C ASP A 75 -7.83 -1.65 14.54
N PRO A 76 -8.43 -1.69 15.74
CA PRO A 76 -9.02 -0.50 16.34
C PRO A 76 -8.05 0.65 16.59
N SER A 77 -6.75 0.36 16.66
CA SER A 77 -5.71 1.39 16.80
C SER A 77 -5.32 2.04 15.48
N LEU A 78 -5.73 1.47 14.33
CA LEU A 78 -5.38 1.93 13.00
C LEU A 78 -6.60 2.48 12.27
N LYS A 79 -6.75 3.79 12.30
CA LYS A 79 -7.88 4.51 11.71
C LYS A 79 -7.42 5.53 10.68
N HIS A 80 -8.35 5.94 9.82
CA HIS A 80 -8.13 7.02 8.87
C HIS A 80 -8.39 8.38 9.55
N ASP A 81 -7.65 8.66 10.62
CA ASP A 81 -7.91 9.79 11.53
C ASP A 81 -7.06 11.03 11.24
N VAL A 82 -6.02 10.88 10.43
CA VAL A 82 -5.13 11.97 10.03
C VAL A 82 -4.66 11.77 8.60
N ALA A 83 -4.01 12.78 8.03
CA ALA A 83 -3.37 12.68 6.72
C ALA A 83 -2.25 11.62 6.72
N GLY A 84 -1.97 11.07 5.54
CA GLY A 84 -0.82 10.20 5.34
C GLY A 84 -1.03 8.74 5.76
N LYS A 85 -2.24 8.30 5.89
CA LYS A 85 -2.54 6.87 6.13
C LYS A 85 -2.46 6.09 4.83
N LEU A 86 -1.65 5.03 4.83
CA LEU A 86 -1.56 4.07 3.74
C LEU A 86 -2.57 2.96 4.00
N SER A 87 -3.49 2.77 3.08
CA SER A 87 -4.63 1.87 3.24
C SER A 87 -4.91 1.12 1.95
N MET A 88 -5.57 -0.03 2.04
CA MET A 88 -5.88 -0.85 0.88
C MET A 88 -7.16 -0.40 0.19
N ALA A 89 -7.07 -0.15 -1.11
CA ALA A 89 -8.24 -0.04 -1.96
C ALA A 89 -8.86 -1.43 -2.15
N ASN A 90 -10.18 -1.50 -2.24
CA ASN A 90 -10.90 -2.76 -2.45
C ASN A 90 -12.23 -2.53 -3.18
N ALA A 91 -12.86 -3.64 -3.57
CA ALA A 91 -14.17 -3.65 -4.21
C ALA A 91 -15.24 -4.29 -3.31
N GLY A 92 -15.04 -4.21 -2.00
CA GLY A 92 -15.90 -4.81 -0.97
C GLY A 92 -15.09 -5.70 -0.02
N PRO A 93 -15.75 -6.36 0.95
CA PRO A 93 -15.06 -7.20 1.93
C PRO A 93 -14.22 -8.29 1.28
N GLY A 94 -12.98 -8.47 1.78
CA GLY A 94 -12.10 -9.57 1.37
C GLY A 94 -11.58 -9.49 -0.06
N THR A 95 -11.53 -8.30 -0.66
CA THR A 95 -11.11 -8.12 -2.06
C THR A 95 -9.81 -7.33 -2.20
N ASN A 96 -8.96 -7.35 -1.17
CA ASN A 96 -7.66 -6.69 -1.23
C ASN A 96 -6.74 -7.37 -2.24
N GLY A 97 -6.01 -6.57 -3.01
CA GLY A 97 -5.06 -7.05 -4.00
C GLY A 97 -3.77 -6.25 -3.96
N SER A 98 -3.52 -5.43 -4.97
CA SER A 98 -2.31 -4.60 -5.04
C SER A 98 -2.58 -3.10 -4.93
N GLN A 99 -3.80 -2.65 -5.16
CA GLN A 99 -4.12 -1.23 -5.15
C GLN A 99 -4.18 -0.70 -3.73
N PHE A 100 -3.61 0.48 -3.54
CA PHE A 100 -3.55 1.17 -2.26
C PHE A 100 -3.86 2.65 -2.46
N PHE A 101 -4.13 3.34 -1.36
CA PHE A 101 -4.25 4.81 -1.36
C PHE A 101 -3.54 5.40 -0.15
N ILE A 102 -3.14 6.67 -0.28
CA ILE A 102 -2.56 7.46 0.81
C ILE A 102 -3.42 8.72 0.96
N THR A 103 -3.85 9.00 2.18
CA THR A 103 -4.82 10.06 2.44
C THR A 103 -4.19 11.45 2.50
N HIS A 104 -4.96 12.47 2.07
CA HIS A 104 -4.60 13.88 2.21
C HIS A 104 -5.00 14.47 3.57
N GLY A 105 -5.96 13.85 4.24
CA GLY A 105 -6.49 14.30 5.53
C GLY A 105 -7.33 13.19 6.17
N PRO A 106 -8.06 13.49 7.25
CA PRO A 106 -8.93 12.48 7.89
C PRO A 106 -10.02 12.01 6.94
N THR A 107 -10.21 10.69 6.88
CA THR A 107 -11.27 10.04 6.10
C THR A 107 -11.98 8.99 6.95
N PRO A 108 -12.62 9.41 8.07
CA PRO A 108 -13.15 8.45 9.06
C PRO A 108 -14.26 7.55 8.53
N HIS A 109 -14.93 7.94 7.45
CA HIS A 109 -15.94 7.10 6.81
C HIS A 109 -15.36 5.82 6.19
N LEU A 110 -14.04 5.72 6.03
CA LEU A 110 -13.37 4.53 5.51
C LEU A 110 -12.98 3.51 6.60
N ASP A 111 -13.11 3.90 7.87
CA ASP A 111 -12.80 3.00 8.98
C ASP A 111 -13.73 1.78 8.95
N GLY A 112 -13.15 0.59 9.15
CA GLY A 112 -13.89 -0.67 9.09
C GLY A 112 -14.27 -1.15 7.69
N ALA A 113 -13.85 -0.43 6.64
CA ALA A 113 -14.06 -0.82 5.24
C ALA A 113 -12.74 -1.02 4.49
N HIS A 114 -11.69 -0.33 4.91
CA HIS A 114 -10.35 -0.39 4.31
C HIS A 114 -9.31 -0.65 5.39
N SER A 115 -8.33 -1.51 5.08
CA SER A 115 -7.27 -1.90 6.02
C SER A 115 -6.12 -0.90 5.98
N VAL A 116 -5.96 -0.12 7.04
CA VAL A 116 -4.80 0.76 7.24
C VAL A 116 -3.60 -0.09 7.60
N PHE A 117 -2.51 0.00 6.84
CA PHE A 117 -1.32 -0.83 7.09
C PHE A 117 0.00 -0.05 7.14
N GLY A 118 -0.07 1.27 7.06
CA GLY A 118 1.10 2.14 7.16
C GLY A 118 0.74 3.61 7.33
N SER A 119 1.76 4.43 7.55
CA SER A 119 1.64 5.88 7.56
C SER A 119 2.94 6.54 7.11
N VAL A 120 2.83 7.73 6.52
CA VAL A 120 4.01 8.52 6.13
C VAL A 120 4.77 9.01 7.37
N ASP A 121 6.10 9.13 7.25
CA ASP A 121 6.97 9.36 8.40
C ASP A 121 7.03 10.82 8.84
N SER A 122 6.85 11.77 7.92
CA SER A 122 7.09 13.19 8.22
C SER A 122 6.18 14.12 7.42
N ALA A 123 6.18 15.40 7.81
CA ALA A 123 5.50 16.44 7.05
C ALA A 123 6.09 16.62 5.65
N ALA A 124 7.39 16.41 5.48
CA ALA A 124 8.04 16.47 4.17
C ALA A 124 7.52 15.35 3.26
N ASP A 125 7.32 14.15 3.79
CA ASP A 125 6.73 13.03 3.04
C ASP A 125 5.27 13.34 2.67
N GLN A 126 4.51 13.94 3.57
CA GLN A 126 3.14 14.35 3.29
C GLN A 126 3.09 15.41 2.19
N ASP A 127 4.05 16.33 2.15
CA ASP A 127 4.13 17.32 1.09
C ASP A 127 4.31 16.67 -0.29
N ILE A 128 5.08 15.57 -0.36
CA ILE A 128 5.20 14.79 -1.60
C ILE A 128 3.86 14.15 -1.96
N VAL A 129 3.17 13.53 -0.99
CA VAL A 129 1.83 12.95 -1.22
C VAL A 129 0.89 14.01 -1.79
N ASP A 130 0.86 15.19 -1.18
CA ASP A 130 -0.02 16.29 -1.58
C ASP A 130 0.33 16.85 -2.96
N SER A 131 1.56 16.65 -3.43
CA SER A 131 2.04 17.12 -4.74
C SER A 131 1.75 16.13 -5.89
N ILE A 132 1.41 14.88 -5.58
CA ILE A 132 1.11 13.86 -6.59
C ILE A 132 -0.15 14.26 -7.37
N ALA A 133 -0.04 14.23 -8.69
CA ALA A 133 -1.16 14.45 -9.61
C ALA A 133 -1.52 13.15 -10.31
N GLN A 134 -2.75 13.07 -10.82
CA GLN A 134 -3.18 11.89 -11.57
C GLN A 134 -2.27 11.68 -12.79
N GLY A 135 -1.77 10.45 -12.91
CA GLY A 135 -0.81 10.09 -13.95
C GLY A 135 0.64 10.13 -13.50
N ASP A 136 0.97 10.71 -12.34
CA ASP A 136 2.31 10.60 -11.78
C ASP A 136 2.65 9.13 -11.53
N THR A 137 3.96 8.80 -11.59
CA THR A 137 4.41 7.41 -11.58
C THR A 137 5.14 7.05 -10.29
N ILE A 138 5.04 5.76 -9.95
CA ILE A 138 5.90 5.10 -8.96
C ILE A 138 7.14 4.64 -9.71
N VAL A 139 8.30 5.16 -9.33
CA VAL A 139 9.58 4.73 -9.93
C VAL A 139 9.94 3.35 -9.39
N THR A 140 9.98 3.23 -8.06
CA THR A 140 10.22 1.96 -7.37
C THR A 140 9.79 2.06 -5.91
N VAL A 141 9.59 0.90 -5.27
CA VAL A 141 9.33 0.81 -3.83
C VAL A 141 10.42 -0.06 -3.21
N THR A 142 11.21 0.53 -2.31
CA THR A 142 12.27 -0.18 -1.58
C THR A 142 11.80 -0.50 -0.17
N ILE A 143 11.94 -1.74 0.25
CA ILE A 143 11.53 -2.20 1.57
C ILE A 143 12.75 -2.44 2.44
N ASN A 144 12.71 -1.95 3.68
CA ASN A 144 13.78 -2.12 4.68
C ASN A 144 13.21 -2.71 5.96
N GLY A 145 14.04 -3.45 6.70
CA GLY A 145 13.69 -4.02 7.99
C GLY A 145 13.50 -5.53 7.97
N ASP A 146 12.56 -6.02 8.78
CA ASP A 146 12.36 -7.45 9.04
C ASP A 146 11.59 -8.17 7.93
N VAL A 147 11.97 -7.95 6.68
CA VAL A 147 11.29 -8.45 5.47
C VAL A 147 11.26 -9.98 5.47
N ASP A 148 12.43 -10.61 5.60
CA ASP A 148 12.54 -12.06 5.53
C ASP A 148 11.78 -12.75 6.66
N ALA A 149 11.84 -12.18 7.86
CA ALA A 149 11.12 -12.73 9.02
C ALA A 149 9.61 -12.73 8.80
N LEU A 150 9.05 -11.67 8.25
CA LEU A 150 7.62 -11.60 7.98
C LEU A 150 7.20 -12.54 6.84
N LEU A 151 7.97 -12.57 5.76
CA LEU A 151 7.66 -13.45 4.62
C LEU A 151 7.77 -14.93 5.01
N GLU A 152 8.74 -15.30 5.85
CA GLU A 152 8.88 -16.66 6.36
C GLU A 152 7.70 -17.04 7.28
N ALA A 153 7.22 -16.12 8.10
CA ALA A 153 6.07 -16.35 8.97
C ALA A 153 4.78 -16.62 8.17
N HIS A 154 4.73 -16.18 6.92
CA HIS A 154 3.59 -16.37 6.01
C HIS A 154 3.98 -17.15 4.75
N ALA A 155 4.94 -18.06 4.87
CA ALA A 155 5.55 -18.75 3.73
C ALA A 155 4.55 -19.46 2.82
N GLU A 156 3.52 -20.10 3.38
CA GLU A 156 2.50 -20.79 2.58
C GLU A 156 1.68 -19.81 1.74
N ARG A 157 1.26 -18.71 2.34
CA ARG A 157 0.51 -17.65 1.64
C ARG A 157 1.36 -17.01 0.56
N VAL A 158 2.61 -16.71 0.89
CA VAL A 158 3.57 -16.12 -0.06
C VAL A 158 3.77 -17.05 -1.25
N ALA A 159 3.90 -18.35 -1.03
CA ALA A 159 4.02 -19.34 -2.10
C ALA A 159 2.79 -19.33 -3.01
N GLU A 160 1.59 -19.30 -2.44
CA GLU A 160 0.34 -19.22 -3.19
C GLU A 160 0.29 -17.93 -4.04
N TRP A 161 0.64 -16.80 -3.43
CA TRP A 161 0.67 -15.51 -4.14
C TRP A 161 1.67 -15.52 -5.30
N ASN A 162 2.84 -16.12 -5.10
CA ASN A 162 3.86 -16.20 -6.14
C ASN A 162 3.47 -17.15 -7.27
N GLN A 163 2.61 -18.13 -7.03
CA GLN A 163 2.02 -18.94 -8.09
C GLN A 163 1.02 -18.13 -8.93
N ALA A 164 0.21 -17.30 -8.28
CA ALA A 164 -0.74 -16.43 -8.96
C ALA A 164 -0.05 -15.25 -9.66
N ASN A 165 1.08 -14.81 -9.12
CA ASN A 165 1.87 -13.70 -9.66
C ASN A 165 3.35 -14.07 -9.61
N PRO A 166 3.84 -14.85 -10.60
CA PRO A 166 5.23 -15.32 -10.60
C PRO A 166 6.25 -14.26 -10.97
N GLY A 167 5.81 -13.18 -11.60
CA GLY A 167 6.65 -12.09 -12.09
C GLY A 167 7.24 -11.22 -11.05
#